data_79493079bd07c550dce6032a29a893f9
#
_entry.id   79493079bd07c550dce6032a29a893f9
#
_cell.length_a   1.000
_cell.length_b   1.000
_cell.length_c   1.000
_cell.angle_alpha   90.00
_cell.angle_beta   90.00
_cell.angle_gamma   90.00
#
_symmetry.space_group_name_H-M   'P 1'
#
loop_
_entity.id
_entity.type
_entity.pdbx_description
1 polymer ?
#
loop_
_entity_poly.entity_id
_entity_poly.type
_entity_poly.pdbx_seq_one_letter_code
_entity_poly.pdbx_strand_id
1 'polypeptide(L)'
;GDRDSLQLVGEHVRVDLATNKETIPYTEERFREEYGFAPVQLIDLKALMGDSSDNIKGVPGIGPKTATGLIQTYGTIEELYAHLDEAGLTKGAYAKLSGGKASAEESKWLATIVKDAPIPQDPAAYRLKEPDKESVSALLTELELFKLLDKLKLEAAPVQSKPEPDAPVISLCKTVQPLDRSMLDGLTDREQPVDFLLRADTLYIHTGTCICTTREQGLILAFLASGCKKRSFDAKPVYRYAFAADSSLTGLYFDGAIAAYLHEATKASYEIPALCRSFHLPYEEDMGDTADIAALPGLCDALANKLEAEGLTRLMEEIELPLVEVLASMEHTGVLVDQDGVRRFGDALSGEIRQLAEEIYTLAGKQFNIASPKQLGQVLFEDLEIPHPQGKKKTKTGSFSTNAEVLEKLRGAYPIVSLILRYR
;
A
#
# COMPACT_ATOMS: atom_id res chain seq x y z
N GLY A 1 4.29 -20.39 -6.37
CA GLY A 1 3.62 -21.09 -7.45
C GLY A 1 2.66 -22.14 -6.91
N ASP A 2 1.65 -22.45 -7.70
CA ASP A 2 0.64 -23.44 -7.40
C ASP A 2 1.20 -24.86 -7.59
N ARG A 3 1.16 -25.68 -6.53
CA ARG A 3 1.66 -27.06 -6.56
C ARG A 3 0.66 -28.04 -7.17
N ASP A 4 -0.58 -27.66 -7.38
CA ASP A 4 -1.60 -28.54 -7.96
C ASP A 4 -1.28 -28.91 -9.40
N SER A 5 -0.63 -28.00 -10.12
CA SER A 5 -0.12 -28.26 -11.45
C SER A 5 0.89 -29.42 -11.54
N LEU A 6 1.52 -29.82 -10.41
CA LEU A 6 2.45 -30.95 -10.39
C LEU A 6 1.79 -32.29 -10.74
N GLN A 7 0.47 -32.46 -10.58
CA GLN A 7 -0.28 -33.64 -11.02
C GLN A 7 -0.27 -33.82 -12.53
N LEU A 8 0.06 -32.75 -13.30
CA LEU A 8 0.11 -32.77 -14.76
C LEU A 8 1.49 -33.15 -15.32
N VAL A 9 2.50 -33.25 -14.46
CA VAL A 9 3.86 -33.62 -14.86
C VAL A 9 3.85 -35.03 -15.51
N GLY A 10 4.54 -35.18 -16.62
CA GLY A 10 4.65 -36.42 -17.35
C GLY A 10 5.67 -36.32 -18.47
N GLU A 11 5.66 -37.29 -19.38
CA GLU A 11 6.64 -37.39 -20.47
C GLU A 11 6.76 -36.11 -21.31
N HIS A 12 5.61 -35.43 -21.57
CA HIS A 12 5.55 -34.21 -22.40
C HIS A 12 5.26 -32.93 -21.61
N VAL A 13 5.09 -33.03 -20.30
CA VAL A 13 4.73 -31.89 -19.46
C VAL A 13 5.74 -31.73 -18.32
N ARG A 14 6.44 -30.60 -18.32
CA ARG A 14 7.27 -30.13 -17.21
C ARG A 14 6.59 -28.96 -16.51
N VAL A 15 6.62 -28.91 -15.19
CA VAL A 15 6.12 -27.82 -14.40
C VAL A 15 7.28 -27.04 -13.79
N ASP A 16 7.42 -25.79 -14.18
CA ASP A 16 8.39 -24.85 -13.61
C ASP A 16 7.76 -24.12 -12.41
N LEU A 17 7.98 -24.65 -11.20
CA LEU A 17 7.38 -24.11 -9.98
C LEU A 17 8.16 -22.88 -9.48
N ALA A 18 7.60 -21.69 -9.65
CA ALA A 18 8.20 -20.46 -9.13
C ALA A 18 8.03 -20.38 -7.61
N THR A 19 9.15 -20.20 -6.90
CA THR A 19 9.21 -19.92 -5.45
C THR A 19 9.73 -18.50 -5.23
N ASN A 20 9.74 -18.04 -3.98
CA ASN A 20 10.31 -16.73 -3.63
C ASN A 20 11.82 -16.63 -3.85
N LYS A 21 12.52 -17.76 -4.04
CA LYS A 21 13.98 -17.81 -4.18
C LYS A 21 14.41 -18.16 -5.59
N GLU A 22 13.74 -19.13 -6.20
CA GLU A 22 14.13 -19.70 -7.49
C GLU A 22 12.94 -20.35 -8.18
N THR A 23 13.10 -20.65 -9.46
CA THR A 23 12.16 -21.48 -10.21
C THR A 23 12.67 -22.92 -10.24
N ILE A 24 11.86 -23.85 -9.75
CA ILE A 24 12.20 -25.28 -9.66
C ILE A 24 11.53 -26.03 -10.79
N PRO A 25 12.29 -26.61 -11.73
CA PRO A 25 11.72 -27.44 -12.77
C PRO A 25 11.38 -28.84 -12.21
N TYR A 26 10.11 -29.23 -12.32
CA TYR A 26 9.65 -30.57 -11.99
C TYR A 26 9.48 -31.38 -13.27
N THR A 27 10.34 -32.39 -13.45
CA THR A 27 10.16 -33.51 -14.35
C THR A 27 9.55 -34.68 -13.61
N GLU A 28 9.09 -35.73 -14.32
CA GLU A 28 8.57 -36.94 -13.69
C GLU A 28 9.59 -37.63 -12.79
N GLU A 29 10.87 -37.68 -13.21
CA GLU A 29 11.97 -38.23 -12.45
C GLU A 29 12.15 -37.50 -11.12
N ARG A 30 12.28 -36.17 -11.17
CA ARG A 30 12.44 -35.34 -9.96
C ARG A 30 11.24 -35.45 -9.03
N PHE A 31 10.03 -35.51 -9.58
CA PHE A 31 8.84 -35.69 -8.76
C PHE A 31 8.86 -37.03 -8.03
N ARG A 32 9.21 -38.13 -8.74
CA ARG A 32 9.33 -39.46 -8.14
C ARG A 32 10.43 -39.54 -7.08
N GLU A 33 11.56 -38.88 -7.30
CA GLU A 33 12.64 -38.78 -6.30
C GLU A 33 12.18 -38.10 -5.03
N GLU A 34 11.40 -37.03 -5.15
CA GLU A 34 10.96 -36.21 -4.00
C GLU A 34 9.78 -36.86 -3.26
N TYR A 35 8.79 -37.38 -3.98
CA TYR A 35 7.53 -37.86 -3.41
C TYR A 35 7.46 -39.40 -3.29
N GLY A 36 8.22 -40.14 -4.07
CA GLY A 36 8.25 -41.59 -4.06
C GLY A 36 7.07 -42.28 -4.77
N PHE A 37 6.29 -41.52 -5.57
CA PHE A 37 5.15 -42.03 -6.37
C PHE A 37 4.98 -41.18 -7.65
N ALA A 38 4.06 -41.58 -8.52
CA ALA A 38 3.84 -40.91 -9.80
C ALA A 38 3.13 -39.53 -9.62
N PRO A 39 3.40 -38.51 -10.46
CA PRO A 39 2.81 -37.18 -10.35
C PRO A 39 1.28 -37.17 -10.22
N VAL A 40 0.56 -37.99 -10.98
CA VAL A 40 -0.89 -38.09 -10.91
C VAL A 40 -1.41 -38.51 -9.52
N GLN A 41 -0.62 -39.25 -8.75
CA GLN A 41 -0.99 -39.70 -7.40
C GLN A 41 -0.93 -38.59 -6.35
N LEU A 42 -0.50 -37.37 -6.73
CA LEU A 42 -0.62 -36.17 -5.89
C LEU A 42 -2.09 -35.87 -5.56
N ILE A 43 -3.01 -36.20 -6.46
CA ILE A 43 -4.44 -36.09 -6.24
C ILE A 43 -4.88 -36.97 -5.06
N ASP A 44 -4.42 -38.22 -5.02
CA ASP A 44 -4.72 -39.18 -3.97
C ASP A 44 -4.08 -38.78 -2.62
N LEU A 45 -2.86 -38.23 -2.68
CA LEU A 45 -2.22 -37.67 -1.50
C LEU A 45 -3.09 -36.56 -0.88
N LYS A 46 -3.55 -35.59 -1.71
CA LYS A 46 -4.43 -34.49 -1.27
C LYS A 46 -5.81 -34.99 -0.80
N ALA A 47 -6.32 -36.05 -1.43
CA ALA A 47 -7.55 -36.70 -0.99
C ALA A 47 -7.49 -37.19 0.46
N LEU A 48 -6.32 -37.69 0.89
CA LEU A 48 -6.13 -38.18 2.25
C LEU A 48 -5.76 -37.08 3.25
N MET A 49 -4.74 -36.24 2.92
CA MET A 49 -4.24 -35.26 3.89
C MET A 49 -4.98 -33.93 3.85
N GLY A 50 -5.77 -33.67 2.82
CA GLY A 50 -6.38 -32.37 2.53
C GLY A 50 -5.37 -31.35 1.99
N ASP A 51 -5.91 -30.16 1.67
CA ASP A 51 -5.11 -28.98 1.33
C ASP A 51 -5.72 -27.74 1.97
N SER A 52 -5.03 -27.17 2.95
CA SER A 52 -5.51 -26.01 3.69
C SER A 52 -5.48 -24.72 2.87
N SER A 53 -4.68 -24.66 1.79
CA SER A 53 -4.64 -23.48 0.90
C SER A 53 -5.92 -23.35 0.09
N ASP A 54 -6.52 -24.49 -0.30
CA ASP A 54 -7.72 -24.55 -1.13
C ASP A 54 -8.96 -25.02 -0.35
N ASN A 55 -8.85 -25.07 0.98
CA ASN A 55 -9.92 -25.51 1.88
C ASN A 55 -10.42 -26.95 1.58
N ILE A 56 -9.55 -27.82 1.08
CA ILE A 56 -9.83 -29.22 0.85
C ILE A 56 -9.62 -30.00 2.16
N LYS A 57 -10.66 -30.68 2.65
CA LYS A 57 -10.68 -31.22 4.02
C LYS A 57 -9.80 -32.46 4.21
N GLY A 58 -9.69 -33.32 3.20
CA GLY A 58 -9.08 -34.62 3.36
C GLY A 58 -9.79 -35.53 4.37
N VAL A 59 -9.05 -36.49 4.91
CA VAL A 59 -9.53 -37.36 6.01
C VAL A 59 -9.07 -36.75 7.35
N PRO A 60 -9.99 -36.31 8.23
CA PRO A 60 -9.62 -35.66 9.48
C PRO A 60 -8.65 -36.50 10.34
N GLY A 61 -7.48 -35.92 10.63
CA GLY A 61 -6.44 -36.55 11.45
C GLY A 61 -5.52 -37.53 10.70
N ILE A 62 -5.57 -37.57 9.37
CA ILE A 62 -4.56 -38.17 8.50
C ILE A 62 -3.65 -37.05 8.02
N GLY A 63 -2.40 -37.04 8.50
CA GLY A 63 -1.42 -36.02 8.12
C GLY A 63 -0.51 -36.45 6.96
N PRO A 64 0.33 -35.52 6.45
CA PRO A 64 1.17 -35.76 5.27
C PRO A 64 2.00 -37.03 5.34
N LYS A 65 2.65 -37.31 6.47
CA LYS A 65 3.52 -38.49 6.65
C LYS A 65 2.73 -39.81 6.48
N THR A 66 1.56 -39.90 7.06
CA THR A 66 0.71 -41.10 6.96
C THR A 66 0.15 -41.23 5.57
N ALA A 67 -0.36 -40.13 5.00
CA ALA A 67 -0.93 -40.12 3.63
C ALA A 67 0.13 -40.51 2.60
N THR A 68 1.34 -39.93 2.65
CA THR A 68 2.43 -40.30 1.73
C THR A 68 2.77 -41.78 1.79
N GLY A 69 2.92 -42.37 3.00
CA GLY A 69 3.22 -43.79 3.13
C GLY A 69 2.11 -44.69 2.56
N LEU A 70 0.83 -44.30 2.72
CA LEU A 70 -0.28 -45.01 2.18
C LEU A 70 -0.31 -44.96 0.64
N ILE A 71 -0.08 -43.79 0.05
CA ILE A 71 -0.05 -43.64 -1.42
C ILE A 71 1.17 -44.35 -2.03
N GLN A 72 2.31 -44.33 -1.36
CA GLN A 72 3.48 -45.10 -1.79
C GLN A 72 3.21 -46.61 -1.82
N THR A 73 2.37 -47.11 -0.91
CA THR A 73 2.07 -48.55 -0.78
C THR A 73 0.92 -48.97 -1.72
N TYR A 74 -0.17 -48.20 -1.76
CA TYR A 74 -1.41 -48.58 -2.44
C TYR A 74 -1.64 -47.83 -3.76
N GLY A 75 -0.91 -46.77 -4.01
CA GLY A 75 -1.02 -45.99 -5.25
C GLY A 75 -2.19 -45.03 -5.28
N THR A 76 -3.40 -45.48 -5.08
CA THR A 76 -4.64 -44.68 -5.12
C THR A 76 -5.49 -44.88 -3.88
N ILE A 77 -6.42 -43.97 -3.62
CA ILE A 77 -7.37 -44.13 -2.50
C ILE A 77 -8.31 -45.31 -2.72
N GLU A 78 -8.67 -45.64 -3.98
CA GLU A 78 -9.53 -46.76 -4.31
C GLU A 78 -8.87 -48.08 -3.89
N GLU A 79 -7.59 -48.30 -4.26
CA GLU A 79 -6.82 -49.46 -3.83
C GLU A 79 -6.62 -49.53 -2.33
N LEU A 80 -6.34 -48.39 -1.71
CA LEU A 80 -6.25 -48.29 -0.23
C LEU A 80 -7.54 -48.76 0.43
N TYR A 81 -8.70 -48.28 -0.02
CA TYR A 81 -9.98 -48.64 0.57
C TYR A 81 -10.44 -50.07 0.24
N ALA A 82 -9.97 -50.63 -0.89
CA ALA A 82 -10.22 -52.05 -1.22
C ALA A 82 -9.43 -53.00 -0.26
N HIS A 83 -8.26 -52.58 0.22
CA HIS A 83 -7.41 -53.39 1.07
C HIS A 83 -7.25 -52.82 2.49
N LEU A 84 -8.21 -52.01 2.94
CA LEU A 84 -8.09 -51.26 4.20
C LEU A 84 -7.91 -52.18 5.43
N ASP A 85 -8.55 -53.34 5.43
CA ASP A 85 -8.51 -54.30 6.51
C ASP A 85 -7.13 -55.02 6.61
N GLU A 86 -6.42 -55.08 5.49
CA GLU A 86 -5.10 -55.74 5.36
C GLU A 86 -3.94 -54.73 5.55
N ALA A 87 -4.23 -53.44 5.65
CA ALA A 87 -3.25 -52.35 5.60
C ALA A 87 -2.33 -52.24 6.86
N GLY A 88 -2.48 -53.10 7.85
CA GLY A 88 -1.61 -53.12 9.05
C GLY A 88 -1.66 -51.83 9.85
N LEU A 89 -2.75 -51.07 9.75
CA LEU A 89 -2.89 -49.77 10.37
C LEU A 89 -3.13 -49.86 11.88
N THR A 90 -2.75 -48.79 12.62
CA THR A 90 -3.20 -48.66 13.99
C THR A 90 -4.73 -48.53 14.04
N LYS A 91 -5.34 -49.02 15.15
CA LYS A 91 -6.80 -48.92 15.36
C LYS A 91 -7.33 -47.48 15.14
N GLY A 92 -6.57 -46.47 15.53
CA GLY A 92 -6.93 -45.05 15.36
C GLY A 92 -6.87 -44.59 13.92
N ALA A 93 -5.86 -44.99 13.13
CA ALA A 93 -5.75 -44.67 11.71
C ALA A 93 -6.83 -45.39 10.88
N TYR A 94 -7.08 -46.65 11.17
CA TYR A 94 -8.16 -47.43 10.55
C TYR A 94 -9.53 -46.80 10.76
N ALA A 95 -9.87 -46.44 12.00
CA ALA A 95 -11.17 -45.81 12.29
C ALA A 95 -11.36 -44.46 11.56
N LYS A 96 -10.27 -43.65 11.46
CA LYS A 96 -10.32 -42.38 10.71
C LYS A 96 -10.52 -42.58 9.22
N LEU A 97 -9.78 -43.49 8.61
CA LEU A 97 -9.90 -43.80 7.19
C LEU A 97 -11.26 -44.41 6.86
N SER A 98 -11.68 -45.42 7.63
CA SER A 98 -12.99 -46.06 7.44
C SER A 98 -14.16 -45.06 7.55
N GLY A 99 -14.13 -44.18 8.57
CA GLY A 99 -15.15 -43.13 8.74
C GLY A 99 -14.99 -41.96 7.77
N GLY A 100 -13.83 -41.76 7.19
CA GLY A 100 -13.49 -40.61 6.33
C GLY A 100 -13.57 -40.89 4.83
N LYS A 101 -14.05 -42.05 4.38
CA LYS A 101 -14.05 -42.45 2.97
C LYS A 101 -14.73 -41.42 2.05
N ALA A 102 -15.96 -40.99 2.41
CA ALA A 102 -16.70 -40.01 1.63
C ALA A 102 -15.95 -38.67 1.52
N SER A 103 -15.29 -38.23 2.61
CA SER A 103 -14.47 -37.01 2.61
C SER A 103 -13.22 -37.14 1.72
N ALA A 104 -12.60 -38.32 1.66
CA ALA A 104 -11.49 -38.59 0.76
C ALA A 104 -11.93 -38.55 -0.70
N GLU A 105 -13.07 -39.16 -1.04
CA GLU A 105 -13.62 -39.16 -2.40
C GLU A 105 -13.98 -37.74 -2.86
N GLU A 106 -14.65 -36.94 -2.02
CA GLU A 106 -14.94 -35.53 -2.29
C GLU A 106 -13.66 -34.73 -2.48
N SER A 107 -12.68 -34.92 -1.58
CA SER A 107 -11.40 -34.22 -1.65
C SER A 107 -10.59 -34.60 -2.89
N LYS A 108 -10.67 -35.87 -3.33
CA LYS A 108 -10.05 -36.31 -4.59
C LYS A 108 -10.67 -35.59 -5.79
N TRP A 109 -11.99 -35.49 -5.82
CA TRP A 109 -12.71 -34.79 -6.88
C TRP A 109 -12.31 -33.31 -6.94
N LEU A 110 -12.28 -32.63 -5.79
CA LEU A 110 -11.90 -31.24 -5.68
C LEU A 110 -10.43 -30.96 -6.09
N ALA A 111 -9.51 -31.87 -5.73
CA ALA A 111 -8.09 -31.73 -6.03
C ALA A 111 -7.75 -32.08 -7.50
N THR A 112 -8.66 -32.68 -8.25
CA THR A 112 -8.42 -33.13 -9.62
C THR A 112 -8.57 -31.98 -10.60
N ILE A 113 -7.52 -31.67 -11.37
CA ILE A 113 -7.56 -30.67 -12.44
C ILE A 113 -8.39 -31.20 -13.62
N VAL A 114 -9.39 -30.40 -14.02
CA VAL A 114 -10.23 -30.68 -15.19
C VAL A 114 -9.43 -30.45 -16.49
N LYS A 115 -9.27 -31.47 -17.31
CA LYS A 115 -8.45 -31.43 -18.54
C LYS A 115 -9.27 -31.18 -19.82
N ASP A 116 -10.58 -31.27 -19.72
CA ASP A 116 -11.54 -31.12 -20.80
C ASP A 116 -12.38 -29.84 -20.68
N ALA A 117 -11.81 -28.81 -20.03
CA ALA A 117 -12.45 -27.52 -19.96
C ALA A 117 -12.76 -26.95 -21.35
N PRO A 118 -13.90 -26.24 -21.53
CA PRO A 118 -14.35 -25.77 -22.85
C PRO A 118 -13.55 -24.51 -23.26
N ILE A 119 -12.27 -24.70 -23.57
CA ILE A 119 -11.36 -23.69 -24.08
C ILE A 119 -10.90 -24.00 -25.51
N PRO A 120 -10.52 -22.98 -26.30
CA PRO A 120 -9.91 -23.22 -27.61
C PRO A 120 -8.68 -24.12 -27.49
N GLN A 121 -8.61 -25.22 -28.26
CA GLN A 121 -7.49 -26.15 -28.19
C GLN A 121 -6.36 -25.80 -29.15
N ASP A 122 -6.58 -24.88 -30.09
CA ASP A 122 -5.53 -24.42 -30.99
C ASP A 122 -4.58 -23.45 -30.28
N PRO A 123 -3.29 -23.78 -30.11
CA PRO A 123 -2.30 -22.88 -29.51
C PRO A 123 -2.17 -21.55 -30.23
N ALA A 124 -2.52 -21.49 -31.54
CA ALA A 124 -2.50 -20.22 -32.27
C ALA A 124 -3.50 -19.18 -31.76
N ALA A 125 -4.59 -19.62 -31.10
CA ALA A 125 -5.57 -18.74 -30.48
C ALA A 125 -4.99 -17.95 -29.27
N TYR A 126 -3.90 -18.45 -28.67
CA TYR A 126 -3.25 -17.89 -27.49
C TYR A 126 -1.98 -17.11 -27.82
N ARG A 127 -1.69 -16.86 -29.10
CA ARG A 127 -0.57 -15.99 -29.46
C ARG A 127 -0.78 -14.60 -28.89
N LEU A 128 0.27 -14.06 -28.27
CA LEU A 128 0.28 -12.67 -27.84
C LEU A 128 0.03 -11.78 -29.07
N LYS A 129 -0.98 -10.94 -28.97
CA LYS A 129 -1.28 -9.89 -29.94
C LYS A 129 -0.66 -8.59 -29.46
N GLU A 130 -0.45 -7.66 -30.39
CA GLU A 130 -0.12 -6.28 -30.00
C GLU A 130 -1.20 -5.77 -29.03
N PRO A 131 -0.80 -5.20 -27.89
CA PRO A 131 -1.77 -4.69 -26.92
C PRO A 131 -2.53 -3.51 -27.53
N ASP A 132 -3.83 -3.47 -27.33
CA ASP A 132 -4.65 -2.30 -27.61
C ASP A 132 -4.34 -1.23 -26.57
N LYS A 133 -3.42 -0.32 -26.94
CA LYS A 133 -2.93 0.74 -26.03
C LYS A 133 -4.04 1.70 -25.60
N GLU A 134 -5.00 1.96 -26.47
CA GLU A 134 -6.12 2.87 -26.17
C GLU A 134 -7.05 2.26 -25.13
N SER A 135 -7.47 1.02 -25.32
CA SER A 135 -8.32 0.31 -24.36
C SER A 135 -7.61 0.08 -23.02
N VAL A 136 -6.30 -0.25 -23.05
CA VAL A 136 -5.51 -0.40 -21.82
C VAL A 136 -5.37 0.93 -21.09
N SER A 137 -5.10 2.02 -21.82
CA SER A 137 -5.00 3.35 -21.22
C SER A 137 -6.33 3.80 -20.61
N ALA A 138 -7.45 3.60 -21.31
CA ALA A 138 -8.78 3.91 -20.81
C ALA A 138 -9.09 3.13 -19.51
N LEU A 139 -8.86 1.83 -19.50
CA LEU A 139 -9.10 0.99 -18.34
C LEU A 139 -8.21 1.35 -17.16
N LEU A 140 -6.92 1.58 -17.39
CA LEU A 140 -5.98 1.96 -16.32
C LEU A 140 -6.30 3.35 -15.75
N THR A 141 -6.83 4.27 -16.58
CA THR A 141 -7.30 5.58 -16.16
C THR A 141 -8.58 5.44 -15.31
N GLU A 142 -9.56 4.65 -15.77
CA GLU A 142 -10.79 4.35 -15.02
C GLU A 142 -10.51 3.73 -13.64
N LEU A 143 -9.52 2.84 -13.57
CA LEU A 143 -9.10 2.19 -12.32
C LEU A 143 -8.11 3.02 -11.50
N GLU A 144 -7.79 4.25 -11.91
CA GLU A 144 -6.81 5.14 -11.26
C GLU A 144 -5.41 4.53 -11.08
N LEU A 145 -5.03 3.60 -11.95
CA LEU A 145 -3.73 2.91 -11.89
C LEU A 145 -2.63 3.72 -12.63
N PHE A 146 -2.49 4.99 -12.31
CA PHE A 146 -1.58 5.94 -13.00
C PHE A 146 -0.12 5.49 -13.00
N LYS A 147 0.36 4.85 -11.91
CA LYS A 147 1.72 4.27 -11.86
C LYS A 147 1.96 3.19 -12.92
N LEU A 148 0.92 2.49 -13.34
CA LEU A 148 1.02 1.52 -14.44
C LEU A 148 1.04 2.22 -15.80
N LEU A 149 0.28 3.28 -15.98
CA LEU A 149 0.36 4.13 -17.18
C LEU A 149 1.79 4.64 -17.38
N ASP A 150 2.38 5.25 -16.35
CA ASP A 150 3.77 5.74 -16.39
C ASP A 150 4.76 4.61 -16.72
N LYS A 151 4.63 3.45 -16.06
CA LYS A 151 5.50 2.30 -16.30
C LYS A 151 5.39 1.75 -17.73
N LEU A 152 4.19 1.77 -18.30
CA LEU A 152 3.91 1.30 -19.65
C LEU A 152 4.14 2.40 -20.70
N LYS A 153 4.47 3.63 -20.28
CA LYS A 153 4.63 4.83 -21.14
C LYS A 153 3.38 5.07 -21.99
N LEU A 154 2.22 4.95 -21.37
CA LEU A 154 0.93 5.26 -21.96
C LEU A 154 0.45 6.61 -21.43
N GLU A 155 -0.06 7.45 -22.30
CA GLU A 155 -0.78 8.65 -21.88
C GLU A 155 -2.12 8.25 -21.26
N ALA A 156 -2.58 9.00 -20.25
CA ALA A 156 -3.91 8.78 -19.70
C ALA A 156 -4.93 9.03 -20.84
N ALA A 157 -5.77 8.04 -21.11
CA ALA A 157 -6.81 8.23 -22.12
C ALA A 157 -7.74 9.34 -21.65
N PRO A 158 -8.20 10.22 -22.55
CA PRO A 158 -9.35 11.05 -22.23
C PRO A 158 -10.51 10.11 -21.94
N VAL A 159 -10.91 10.03 -20.67
CA VAL A 159 -12.07 9.23 -20.30
C VAL A 159 -13.25 9.81 -21.07
N GLN A 160 -13.79 9.00 -21.98
CA GLN A 160 -15.08 9.27 -22.56
C GLN A 160 -16.14 9.05 -21.47
N SER A 161 -16.19 9.94 -20.47
CA SER A 161 -17.47 10.23 -19.84
C SER A 161 -18.39 10.55 -21.02
N LYS A 162 -19.53 9.84 -21.16
CA LYS A 162 -20.57 10.30 -22.09
C LYS A 162 -20.63 11.81 -21.88
N PRO A 163 -20.38 12.62 -22.90
CA PRO A 163 -20.47 14.05 -22.73
C PRO A 163 -21.85 14.31 -22.17
N GLU A 164 -21.95 14.82 -20.97
CA GLU A 164 -23.12 15.59 -20.60
C GLU A 164 -23.16 16.71 -21.66
N PRO A 165 -24.25 16.85 -22.40
CA PRO A 165 -24.29 17.69 -23.61
C PRO A 165 -24.01 19.18 -23.36
N ASP A 166 -23.74 19.60 -22.11
CA ASP A 166 -23.55 21.00 -21.72
C ASP A 166 -22.38 21.21 -20.72
N ALA A 167 -21.38 20.31 -20.63
CA ALA A 167 -20.22 20.59 -19.80
C ALA A 167 -19.44 21.77 -20.41
N PRO A 168 -19.22 22.88 -19.68
CA PRO A 168 -18.47 24.02 -20.18
C PRO A 168 -17.05 23.57 -20.54
N VAL A 169 -16.60 23.94 -21.73
CA VAL A 169 -15.19 23.71 -22.14
C VAL A 169 -14.32 24.58 -21.23
N ILE A 170 -13.70 23.96 -20.21
CA ILE A 170 -12.79 24.66 -19.32
C ILE A 170 -11.50 24.92 -20.10
N SER A 171 -11.28 26.18 -20.45
CA SER A 171 -10.02 26.61 -21.06
C SER A 171 -9.11 27.20 -20.02
N LEU A 172 -7.86 26.70 -19.93
CA LEU A 172 -6.88 27.24 -19.00
C LEU A 172 -6.47 28.66 -19.39
N CYS A 173 -6.41 29.54 -18.40
CA CYS A 173 -5.93 30.90 -18.60
C CYS A 173 -4.40 30.92 -18.67
N LYS A 174 -3.85 31.35 -19.81
CA LYS A 174 -2.40 31.42 -20.07
C LYS A 174 -1.79 32.84 -19.95
N THR A 175 -2.64 33.85 -19.83
CA THR A 175 -2.17 35.25 -19.75
C THR A 175 -1.71 35.56 -18.33
N VAL A 176 -0.45 35.92 -18.18
CA VAL A 176 0.14 36.28 -16.87
C VAL A 176 0.52 37.76 -16.88
N GLN A 177 0.18 38.47 -15.81
CA GLN A 177 0.55 39.89 -15.67
C GLN A 177 0.83 40.23 -14.20
N PRO A 178 1.63 41.30 -13.94
CA PRO A 178 1.87 41.75 -12.57
C PRO A 178 0.59 42.30 -11.94
N LEU A 179 0.39 42.04 -10.64
CA LEU A 179 -0.70 42.65 -9.86
C LEU A 179 -0.28 44.05 -9.44
N ASP A 180 -1.10 45.03 -9.76
CA ASP A 180 -0.96 46.39 -9.24
C ASP A 180 -2.10 46.76 -8.27
N ARG A 181 -2.00 47.95 -7.68
CA ARG A 181 -2.99 48.42 -6.69
C ARG A 181 -4.38 48.60 -7.28
N SER A 182 -4.47 49.14 -8.49
CA SER A 182 -5.76 49.37 -9.17
C SER A 182 -6.48 48.06 -9.48
N MET A 183 -5.73 47.06 -9.91
CA MET A 183 -6.27 45.73 -10.15
C MET A 183 -6.75 45.08 -8.83
N LEU A 184 -5.97 45.23 -7.76
CA LEU A 184 -6.37 44.74 -6.45
C LEU A 184 -7.67 45.38 -5.97
N ASP A 185 -7.79 46.69 -6.04
CA ASP A 185 -9.02 47.43 -5.66
C ASP A 185 -10.23 46.93 -6.48
N GLY A 186 -10.08 46.70 -7.79
CA GLY A 186 -11.12 46.12 -8.63
C GLY A 186 -11.46 44.64 -8.31
N LEU A 187 -10.55 43.87 -7.73
CA LEU A 187 -10.81 42.50 -7.30
C LEU A 187 -11.58 42.46 -5.98
N THR A 188 -11.31 43.40 -5.07
CA THR A 188 -11.95 43.44 -3.74
C THR A 188 -13.43 43.82 -3.78
N ASP A 189 -13.87 44.49 -4.84
CA ASP A 189 -15.27 44.93 -5.04
C ASP A 189 -16.14 43.89 -5.79
N ARG A 190 -15.57 42.72 -6.14
CA ARG A 190 -16.29 41.68 -6.87
C ARG A 190 -17.19 40.85 -5.96
N GLU A 191 -18.39 40.53 -6.46
CA GLU A 191 -19.28 39.54 -5.85
C GLU A 191 -18.82 38.09 -6.11
N GLN A 192 -18.17 37.87 -7.26
CA GLN A 192 -17.64 36.58 -7.68
C GLN A 192 -16.39 36.21 -6.83
N PRO A 193 -16.25 34.95 -6.44
CA PRO A 193 -15.07 34.49 -5.70
C PRO A 193 -13.79 34.64 -6.54
N VAL A 194 -12.70 34.86 -5.81
CA VAL A 194 -11.36 35.00 -6.39
C VAL A 194 -10.54 33.78 -6.00
N ASP A 195 -10.02 33.06 -7.00
CA ASP A 195 -9.11 31.93 -6.78
C ASP A 195 -7.70 32.43 -6.61
N PHE A 196 -7.00 31.94 -5.60
CA PHE A 196 -5.63 32.35 -5.34
C PHE A 196 -4.76 31.22 -4.77
N LEU A 197 -3.47 31.36 -4.97
CA LEU A 197 -2.43 30.55 -4.32
C LEU A 197 -1.31 31.46 -3.81
N LEU A 198 -0.75 31.14 -2.66
CA LEU A 198 0.48 31.74 -2.16
C LEU A 198 1.56 30.66 -2.09
N ARG A 199 2.60 30.79 -2.92
CA ARG A 199 3.71 29.84 -3.01
C ARG A 199 5.04 30.59 -2.92
N ALA A 200 5.93 30.20 -2.03
CA ALA A 200 7.26 30.78 -1.89
C ALA A 200 7.27 32.35 -1.99
N ASP A 201 6.42 33.01 -1.20
CA ASP A 201 6.24 34.47 -1.14
C ASP A 201 5.73 35.14 -2.44
N THR A 202 5.20 34.35 -3.37
CA THR A 202 4.54 34.84 -4.57
C THR A 202 3.05 34.58 -4.49
N LEU A 203 2.25 35.63 -4.59
CA LEU A 203 0.80 35.54 -4.70
C LEU A 203 0.42 35.37 -6.17
N TYR A 204 -0.39 34.38 -6.47
CA TYR A 204 -1.02 34.12 -7.75
C TYR A 204 -2.53 34.27 -7.59
N ILE A 205 -3.17 35.06 -8.45
CA ILE A 205 -4.63 35.29 -8.44
C ILE A 205 -5.17 35.00 -9.83
N HIS A 206 -6.18 34.16 -9.90
CA HIS A 206 -6.94 33.93 -11.14
C HIS A 206 -8.14 34.88 -11.21
N THR A 207 -8.15 35.73 -12.21
CA THR A 207 -9.22 36.78 -12.35
C THR A 207 -10.39 36.35 -13.25
N GLY A 208 -10.34 35.14 -13.80
CA GLY A 208 -11.23 34.67 -14.86
C GLY A 208 -10.65 34.87 -16.27
N THR A 209 -9.94 35.96 -16.52
CA THR A 209 -9.34 36.29 -17.82
C THR A 209 -7.82 36.26 -17.86
N CYS A 210 -7.17 36.44 -16.71
CA CYS A 210 -5.71 36.42 -16.59
C CYS A 210 -5.31 35.93 -15.19
N ILE A 211 -4.04 35.57 -15.07
CA ILE A 211 -3.36 35.27 -13.81
C ILE A 211 -2.55 36.49 -13.43
N CYS A 212 -2.85 37.07 -12.28
CA CYS A 212 -2.09 38.19 -11.72
C CYS A 212 -1.10 37.67 -10.69
N THR A 213 0.13 38.20 -10.70
CA THR A 213 1.18 37.76 -9.77
C THR A 213 1.86 38.93 -9.10
N THR A 214 2.24 38.79 -7.81
CA THR A 214 3.06 39.77 -7.08
C THR A 214 3.89 39.08 -6.00
N ARG A 215 5.05 39.70 -5.69
CA ARG A 215 5.88 39.42 -4.52
C ARG A 215 5.90 40.59 -3.54
N GLU A 216 5.20 41.66 -3.84
CA GLU A 216 5.14 42.83 -2.97
C GLU A 216 4.26 42.50 -1.75
N GLN A 217 4.92 42.41 -0.59
CA GLN A 217 4.27 42.02 0.67
C GLN A 217 3.05 42.92 0.99
N GLY A 218 3.14 44.22 0.72
CA GLY A 218 2.03 45.15 0.95
C GLY A 218 0.78 44.80 0.14
N LEU A 219 0.92 44.44 -1.13
CA LEU A 219 -0.18 43.98 -1.99
C LEU A 219 -0.72 42.61 -1.55
N ILE A 220 0.18 41.69 -1.18
CA ILE A 220 -0.20 40.36 -0.66
C ILE A 220 -1.09 40.52 0.56
N LEU A 221 -0.61 41.24 1.59
CA LEU A 221 -1.35 41.42 2.84
C LEU A 221 -2.65 42.19 2.63
N ALA A 222 -2.67 43.22 1.76
CA ALA A 222 -3.90 43.93 1.41
C ALA A 222 -4.93 43.01 0.77
N PHE A 223 -4.52 42.10 -0.14
CA PHE A 223 -5.41 41.09 -0.71
C PHE A 223 -5.93 40.13 0.34
N LEU A 224 -5.03 39.56 1.18
CA LEU A 224 -5.43 38.58 2.19
C LEU A 224 -6.41 39.16 3.19
N ALA A 225 -6.21 40.40 3.65
CA ALA A 225 -7.05 41.09 4.60
C ALA A 225 -8.35 41.63 3.99
N SER A 226 -8.51 41.64 2.66
CA SER A 226 -9.72 42.13 2.00
C SER A 226 -10.92 41.24 2.26
N GLY A 227 -12.15 41.81 2.28
CA GLY A 227 -13.38 41.06 2.54
C GLY A 227 -13.95 40.30 1.33
N CYS A 228 -13.29 40.30 0.16
CA CYS A 228 -13.78 39.56 -1.00
C CYS A 228 -13.80 38.04 -0.74
N LYS A 229 -14.73 37.33 -1.35
CA LYS A 229 -14.81 35.88 -1.28
C LYS A 229 -13.60 35.26 -1.96
N LYS A 230 -12.93 34.35 -1.28
CA LYS A 230 -11.68 33.70 -1.73
C LYS A 230 -11.80 32.17 -1.73
N ARG A 231 -11.24 31.57 -2.78
CA ARG A 231 -10.98 30.12 -2.82
C ARG A 231 -9.47 29.89 -2.92
N SER A 232 -8.99 28.87 -2.25
CA SER A 232 -7.57 28.50 -2.28
C SER A 232 -7.39 27.00 -2.28
N PHE A 233 -6.14 26.56 -2.23
CA PHE A 233 -5.75 25.18 -2.05
C PHE A 233 -4.66 25.11 -0.98
N ASP A 234 -4.94 24.40 0.14
CA ASP A 234 -4.09 24.36 1.34
C ASP A 234 -3.87 25.76 1.94
N ALA A 235 -4.93 26.35 2.48
CA ALA A 235 -4.90 27.72 3.04
C ALA A 235 -4.21 27.83 4.40
N LYS A 236 -3.90 26.75 5.11
CA LYS A 236 -3.26 26.81 6.44
C LYS A 236 -1.90 27.55 6.42
N PRO A 237 -0.98 27.28 5.47
CA PRO A 237 0.24 28.09 5.33
C PRO A 237 -0.03 29.57 5.05
N VAL A 238 -1.12 29.90 4.34
CA VAL A 238 -1.47 31.29 4.06
C VAL A 238 -1.93 32.04 5.30
N TYR A 239 -2.72 31.40 6.17
CA TYR A 239 -3.05 31.96 7.50
C TYR A 239 -1.80 32.22 8.30
N ARG A 240 -0.86 31.29 8.34
CA ARG A 240 0.41 31.45 9.06
C ARG A 240 1.26 32.59 8.51
N TYR A 241 1.28 32.76 7.18
CA TYR A 241 1.95 33.89 6.53
C TYR A 241 1.33 35.22 6.97
N ALA A 242 0.00 35.30 7.00
CA ALA A 242 -0.71 36.50 7.47
C ALA A 242 -0.43 36.79 8.95
N PHE A 243 -0.53 35.79 9.83
CA PHE A 243 -0.23 35.93 11.25
C PHE A 243 1.22 36.37 11.54
N ALA A 244 2.19 35.86 10.77
CA ALA A 244 3.59 36.28 10.92
C ALA A 244 3.84 37.74 10.57
N ALA A 245 2.90 38.38 9.84
CA ALA A 245 2.93 39.79 9.49
C ALA A 245 1.89 40.63 10.27
N ASP A 246 1.42 40.13 11.42
CA ASP A 246 0.35 40.76 12.22
C ASP A 246 -0.90 41.13 11.39
N SER A 247 -1.25 40.29 10.43
CA SER A 247 -2.38 40.47 9.52
C SER A 247 -3.33 39.26 9.57
N SER A 248 -4.35 39.24 8.74
CA SER A 248 -5.37 38.18 8.69
C SER A 248 -5.64 37.72 7.26
N LEU A 249 -6.15 36.48 7.12
CA LEU A 249 -6.80 36.03 5.89
C LEU A 249 -8.32 36.07 6.13
N THR A 250 -9.02 36.92 5.41
CA THR A 250 -10.47 37.08 5.52
C THR A 250 -11.17 36.68 4.21
N GLY A 251 -12.43 36.31 4.27
CA GLY A 251 -13.23 35.98 3.10
C GLY A 251 -12.92 34.62 2.45
N LEU A 252 -12.06 33.79 3.07
CA LEU A 252 -11.86 32.40 2.59
C LEU A 252 -13.15 31.63 2.86
N TYR A 253 -13.76 31.05 1.83
CA TYR A 253 -14.96 30.23 1.97
C TYR A 253 -14.82 28.84 1.34
N PHE A 254 -13.70 28.56 0.63
CA PHE A 254 -13.43 27.25 0.06
C PHE A 254 -11.93 26.96 0.02
N ASP A 255 -11.56 25.73 0.43
CA ASP A 255 -10.21 25.20 0.34
C ASP A 255 -10.24 23.86 -0.41
N GLY A 256 -9.61 23.81 -1.58
CA GLY A 256 -9.62 22.64 -2.45
C GLY A 256 -8.92 21.42 -1.83
N ALA A 257 -7.91 21.61 -0.97
CA ALA A 257 -7.24 20.48 -0.30
C ALA A 257 -8.15 19.85 0.75
N ILE A 258 -8.87 20.65 1.54
CA ILE A 258 -9.87 20.18 2.51
C ILE A 258 -11.03 19.48 1.78
N ALA A 259 -11.53 20.09 0.70
CA ALA A 259 -12.59 19.49 -0.09
C ALA A 259 -12.20 18.12 -0.67
N ALA A 260 -10.99 17.99 -1.19
CA ALA A 260 -10.45 16.73 -1.69
C ALA A 260 -10.29 15.69 -0.57
N TYR A 261 -9.85 16.12 0.62
CA TYR A 261 -9.77 15.25 1.80
C TYR A 261 -11.15 14.75 2.23
N LEU A 262 -12.15 15.59 2.27
CA LEU A 262 -13.50 15.20 2.66
C LEU A 262 -14.10 14.21 1.66
N HIS A 263 -13.86 14.42 0.35
CA HIS A 263 -14.29 13.50 -0.70
C HIS A 263 -13.62 12.12 -0.58
N GLU A 264 -12.31 12.07 -0.31
CA GLU A 264 -11.57 10.80 -0.24
C GLU A 264 -10.47 10.83 0.81
N ALA A 265 -10.85 10.65 2.08
CA ALA A 265 -9.96 10.75 3.24
C ALA A 265 -8.84 9.69 3.30
N THR A 266 -8.86 8.68 2.45
CA THR A 266 -7.88 7.58 2.45
C THR A 266 -6.63 7.84 1.60
N LYS A 267 -6.63 8.90 0.79
CA LYS A 267 -5.46 9.27 -0.02
C LYS A 267 -4.30 9.76 0.85
N ALA A 268 -3.09 9.40 0.47
CA ALA A 268 -1.88 9.80 1.18
C ALA A 268 -1.49 11.27 0.93
N SER A 269 -1.90 11.86 -0.20
CA SER A 269 -1.64 13.26 -0.58
C SER A 269 -2.70 13.77 -1.53
N TYR A 270 -2.86 15.09 -1.56
CA TYR A 270 -3.80 15.81 -2.40
C TYR A 270 -3.05 16.87 -3.19
N GLU A 271 -2.57 16.49 -4.38
CA GLU A 271 -1.84 17.38 -5.27
C GLU A 271 -2.74 17.81 -6.43
N ILE A 272 -2.71 19.10 -6.79
CA ILE A 272 -3.57 19.66 -7.86
C ILE A 272 -3.46 18.87 -9.17
N PRO A 273 -2.25 18.51 -9.68
CA PRO A 273 -2.13 17.74 -10.92
C PRO A 273 -2.81 16.36 -10.84
N ALA A 274 -2.69 15.68 -9.69
CA ALA A 274 -3.29 14.37 -9.49
C ALA A 274 -4.83 14.45 -9.41
N LEU A 275 -5.34 15.48 -8.73
CA LEU A 275 -6.78 15.74 -8.65
C LEU A 275 -7.35 16.13 -10.01
N CYS A 276 -6.68 17.00 -10.77
CA CYS A 276 -7.12 17.35 -12.12
C CYS A 276 -7.22 16.10 -13.01
N ARG A 277 -6.27 15.18 -12.92
CA ARG A 277 -6.36 13.89 -13.63
C ARG A 277 -7.57 13.06 -13.19
N SER A 278 -7.83 12.96 -11.87
CA SER A 278 -8.95 12.14 -11.36
C SER A 278 -10.32 12.75 -11.67
N PHE A 279 -10.40 14.08 -11.76
CA PHE A 279 -11.63 14.80 -12.17
C PHE A 279 -11.71 15.09 -13.67
N HIS A 280 -10.75 14.57 -14.47
CA HIS A 280 -10.68 14.79 -15.93
C HIS A 280 -10.65 16.27 -16.35
N LEU A 281 -10.00 17.08 -15.54
CA LEU A 281 -9.83 18.51 -15.79
C LEU A 281 -8.53 18.77 -16.55
N PRO A 282 -8.49 19.82 -17.39
CA PRO A 282 -7.27 20.19 -18.08
C PRO A 282 -6.19 20.64 -17.09
N TYR A 283 -4.96 20.18 -17.31
CA TYR A 283 -3.76 20.59 -16.60
C TYR A 283 -2.56 20.56 -17.54
N GLU A 284 -1.83 21.66 -17.64
CA GLU A 284 -0.69 21.79 -18.54
C GLU A 284 0.59 22.06 -17.73
N GLU A 285 1.46 21.05 -17.61
CA GLU A 285 2.72 21.13 -16.83
C GLU A 285 3.70 22.14 -17.41
N ASP A 286 3.65 22.43 -18.72
CA ASP A 286 4.48 23.41 -19.42
C ASP A 286 4.21 24.86 -19.01
N MET A 287 3.10 25.15 -18.33
CA MET A 287 2.81 26.45 -17.71
C MET A 287 3.68 26.73 -16.46
N GLY A 288 4.47 25.80 -15.99
CA GLY A 288 5.36 25.97 -14.83
C GLY A 288 4.61 26.43 -13.57
N ASP A 289 5.13 27.45 -12.88
CA ASP A 289 4.59 27.94 -11.60
C ASP A 289 3.12 28.41 -11.67
N THR A 290 2.56 28.63 -12.86
CA THR A 290 1.17 29.08 -13.04
C THR A 290 0.20 27.97 -13.39
N ALA A 291 0.68 26.73 -13.58
CA ALA A 291 -0.18 25.59 -13.91
C ALA A 291 -1.25 25.32 -12.85
N ASP A 292 -0.86 25.33 -11.58
CA ASP A 292 -1.76 25.09 -10.45
C ASP A 292 -2.88 26.12 -10.36
N ILE A 293 -2.53 27.40 -10.46
CA ILE A 293 -3.54 28.47 -10.36
C ILE A 293 -4.44 28.51 -11.61
N ALA A 294 -3.95 28.14 -12.79
CA ALA A 294 -4.74 28.06 -13.99
C ALA A 294 -5.83 26.97 -13.90
N ALA A 295 -5.52 25.85 -13.26
CA ALA A 295 -6.44 24.74 -13.09
C ALA A 295 -7.36 24.88 -11.87
N LEU A 296 -6.99 25.71 -10.88
CA LEU A 296 -7.67 25.83 -9.59
C LEU A 296 -9.17 26.14 -9.69
N PRO A 297 -9.64 27.08 -10.55
CA PRO A 297 -11.06 27.38 -10.64
C PRO A 297 -11.91 26.16 -10.99
N GLY A 298 -11.53 25.44 -12.04
CA GLY A 298 -12.22 24.22 -12.47
C GLY A 298 -12.17 23.09 -11.43
N LEU A 299 -11.06 22.97 -10.73
CA LEU A 299 -10.91 21.98 -9.65
C LEU A 299 -11.79 22.32 -8.45
N CYS A 300 -11.84 23.59 -8.03
CA CYS A 300 -12.72 24.03 -6.95
C CYS A 300 -14.20 23.81 -7.28
N ASP A 301 -14.61 24.09 -8.52
CA ASP A 301 -15.99 23.86 -8.96
C ASP A 301 -16.34 22.36 -8.97
N ALA A 302 -15.47 21.52 -9.49
CA ALA A 302 -15.67 20.07 -9.50
C ALA A 302 -15.76 19.48 -8.08
N LEU A 303 -14.86 19.91 -7.18
CA LEU A 303 -14.87 19.48 -5.78
C LEU A 303 -16.12 20.00 -5.03
N ALA A 304 -16.54 21.24 -5.26
CA ALA A 304 -17.75 21.78 -4.64
C ALA A 304 -18.99 20.98 -5.04
N ASN A 305 -19.16 20.70 -6.34
CA ASN A 305 -20.26 19.87 -6.85
C ASN A 305 -20.23 18.45 -6.24
N LYS A 306 -19.03 17.90 -6.03
CA LYS A 306 -18.88 16.59 -5.44
C LYS A 306 -19.29 16.58 -3.97
N LEU A 307 -18.84 17.56 -3.18
CA LEU A 307 -19.24 17.69 -1.77
C LEU A 307 -20.77 17.92 -1.63
N GLU A 308 -21.37 18.68 -2.53
CA GLU A 308 -22.83 18.87 -2.54
C GLU A 308 -23.55 17.54 -2.79
N ALA A 309 -23.14 16.79 -3.81
CA ALA A 309 -23.71 15.49 -4.14
C ALA A 309 -23.56 14.46 -3.02
N GLU A 310 -22.49 14.54 -2.23
CA GLU A 310 -22.20 13.66 -1.07
C GLU A 310 -22.79 14.19 0.25
N GLY A 311 -23.40 15.38 0.26
CA GLY A 311 -23.97 15.99 1.46
C GLY A 311 -22.92 16.48 2.48
N LEU A 312 -21.69 16.76 2.04
CA LEU A 312 -20.56 17.15 2.87
C LEU A 312 -20.32 18.66 2.95
N THR A 313 -21.08 19.48 2.20
CA THR A 313 -20.93 20.94 2.14
C THR A 313 -20.99 21.57 3.53
N ARG A 314 -21.98 21.17 4.35
CA ARG A 314 -22.13 21.68 5.70
C ARG A 314 -20.93 21.34 6.60
N LEU A 315 -20.39 20.15 6.49
CA LEU A 315 -19.18 19.73 7.23
C LEU A 315 -17.99 20.62 6.83
N MET A 316 -17.81 20.86 5.54
CA MET A 316 -16.78 21.76 5.01
C MET A 316 -16.90 23.17 5.58
N GLU A 317 -18.10 23.79 5.49
CA GLU A 317 -18.30 25.19 5.82
C GLU A 317 -18.34 25.49 7.33
N GLU A 318 -18.97 24.61 8.12
CA GLU A 318 -19.23 24.87 9.54
C GLU A 318 -18.11 24.34 10.45
N ILE A 319 -17.33 23.34 9.99
CA ILE A 319 -16.34 22.66 10.85
C ILE A 319 -14.94 22.75 10.24
N GLU A 320 -14.72 22.17 9.06
CA GLU A 320 -13.36 21.97 8.55
C GLU A 320 -12.68 23.29 8.16
N LEU A 321 -13.39 24.14 7.45
CA LEU A 321 -12.84 25.43 7.00
C LEU A 321 -12.51 26.37 8.17
N PRO A 322 -13.39 26.59 9.17
CA PRO A 322 -13.04 27.35 10.38
C PRO A 322 -11.89 26.74 11.16
N LEU A 323 -11.77 25.41 11.20
CA LEU A 323 -10.70 24.71 11.90
C LEU A 323 -9.31 24.99 11.30
N VAL A 324 -9.22 25.28 9.99
CA VAL A 324 -7.95 25.65 9.34
C VAL A 324 -7.30 26.87 10.01
N GLU A 325 -8.08 27.94 10.26
CA GLU A 325 -7.62 29.16 10.93
C GLU A 325 -7.17 28.86 12.37
N VAL A 326 -7.98 28.09 13.11
CA VAL A 326 -7.65 27.70 14.51
C VAL A 326 -6.33 26.94 14.56
N LEU A 327 -6.16 25.93 13.70
CA LEU A 327 -4.91 25.14 13.64
C LEU A 327 -3.72 26.00 13.23
N ALA A 328 -3.89 26.90 12.26
CA ALA A 328 -2.85 27.84 11.86
C ALA A 328 -2.44 28.78 13.01
N SER A 329 -3.41 29.27 13.80
CA SER A 329 -3.15 30.11 15.00
C SER A 329 -2.41 29.35 16.10
N MET A 330 -2.80 28.08 16.34
CA MET A 330 -2.10 27.21 17.28
C MET A 330 -0.65 26.95 16.85
N GLU A 331 -0.42 26.68 15.56
CA GLU A 331 0.93 26.49 15.00
C GLU A 331 1.77 27.78 15.04
N HIS A 332 1.13 28.94 14.81
CA HIS A 332 1.81 30.24 14.91
C HIS A 332 2.23 30.54 16.34
N THR A 333 1.33 30.34 17.31
CA THR A 333 1.61 30.52 18.75
C THR A 333 2.67 29.54 19.25
N GLY A 334 2.59 28.28 18.79
CA GLY A 334 3.50 27.23 19.21
C GLY A 334 3.37 26.83 20.66
N VAL A 335 4.34 26.07 21.15
CA VAL A 335 4.46 25.67 22.55
C VAL A 335 5.87 25.96 23.05
N LEU A 336 5.97 26.41 24.29
CA LEU A 336 7.27 26.63 24.92
C LEU A 336 7.91 25.28 25.25
N VAL A 337 9.11 25.03 24.72
CA VAL A 337 9.88 23.82 24.97
C VAL A 337 11.16 24.17 25.75
N ASP A 338 11.43 23.46 26.84
CA ASP A 338 12.72 23.51 27.51
C ASP A 338 13.79 22.80 26.65
N GLN A 339 14.37 23.55 25.72
CA GLN A 339 15.39 23.02 24.79
C GLN A 339 16.62 22.48 25.54
N ASP A 340 17.03 23.09 26.60
CA ASP A 340 18.18 22.66 27.40
C ASP A 340 17.86 21.38 28.18
N GLY A 341 16.65 21.25 28.70
CA GLY A 341 16.15 20.03 29.30
C GLY A 341 16.13 18.86 28.31
N VAL A 342 15.59 19.09 27.11
CA VAL A 342 15.59 18.06 26.04
C VAL A 342 17.01 17.68 25.63
N ARG A 343 17.94 18.62 25.46
CA ARG A 343 19.35 18.33 25.17
C ARG A 343 20.00 17.50 26.27
N ARG A 344 19.89 17.96 27.54
CA ARG A 344 20.45 17.19 28.67
C ARG A 344 19.92 15.77 28.74
N PHE A 345 18.62 15.59 28.49
CA PHE A 345 18.01 14.27 28.45
C PHE A 345 18.55 13.44 27.29
N GLY A 346 18.66 14.04 26.09
CA GLY A 346 19.20 13.38 24.89
C GLY A 346 20.67 12.98 25.08
N ASP A 347 21.50 13.83 25.69
CA ASP A 347 22.91 13.54 25.96
C ASP A 347 23.07 12.43 27.01
N ALA A 348 22.27 12.44 28.06
CA ALA A 348 22.25 11.38 29.07
C ALA A 348 21.84 10.04 28.46
N LEU A 349 20.76 10.02 27.67
CA LEU A 349 20.28 8.83 26.97
C LEU A 349 21.31 8.30 25.95
N SER A 350 21.94 9.20 25.20
CA SER A 350 23.01 8.82 24.25
C SER A 350 24.24 8.25 24.96
N GLY A 351 24.55 8.75 26.16
CA GLY A 351 25.59 8.18 27.01
C GLY A 351 25.25 6.75 27.47
N GLU A 352 24.04 6.54 27.95
CA GLU A 352 23.56 5.22 28.38
C GLU A 352 23.51 4.21 27.21
N ILE A 353 23.01 4.64 26.06
CA ILE A 353 22.97 3.81 24.84
C ILE A 353 24.38 3.36 24.43
N ARG A 354 25.37 4.27 24.45
CA ARG A 354 26.76 3.91 24.12
C ARG A 354 27.34 2.92 25.11
N GLN A 355 27.14 3.15 26.39
CA GLN A 355 27.61 2.21 27.44
C GLN A 355 26.98 0.83 27.27
N LEU A 356 25.66 0.74 27.07
CA LEU A 356 24.95 -0.51 26.82
C LEU A 356 25.47 -1.22 25.56
N ALA A 357 25.74 -0.48 24.48
CA ALA A 357 26.30 -1.04 23.26
C ALA A 357 27.68 -1.66 23.49
N GLU A 358 28.59 -0.97 24.24
CA GLU A 358 29.91 -1.49 24.55
C GLU A 358 29.86 -2.75 25.43
N GLU A 359 28.96 -2.77 26.43
CA GLU A 359 28.73 -3.97 27.26
C GLU A 359 28.17 -5.14 26.40
N ILE A 360 27.24 -4.88 25.49
CA ILE A 360 26.69 -5.88 24.57
C ILE A 360 27.80 -6.43 23.66
N TYR A 361 28.62 -5.54 23.06
CA TYR A 361 29.73 -5.96 22.19
C TYR A 361 30.79 -6.78 22.95
N THR A 362 31.06 -6.42 24.19
CA THR A 362 31.99 -7.16 25.05
C THR A 362 31.48 -8.59 25.30
N LEU A 363 30.18 -8.73 25.63
CA LEU A 363 29.58 -10.05 25.82
C LEU A 363 29.42 -10.85 24.52
N ALA A 364 29.21 -10.16 23.40
CA ALA A 364 29.13 -10.79 22.09
C ALA A 364 30.48 -11.15 21.46
N GLY A 365 31.57 -10.59 21.98
CA GLY A 365 32.94 -10.77 21.44
C GLY A 365 33.17 -10.08 20.10
N LYS A 366 32.20 -9.28 19.61
CA LYS A 366 32.28 -8.58 18.33
C LYS A 366 31.30 -7.42 18.26
N GLN A 367 31.59 -6.45 17.37
CA GLN A 367 30.65 -5.39 17.02
C GLN A 367 29.68 -5.86 15.93
N PHE A 368 28.42 -5.44 16.05
CA PHE A 368 27.34 -5.71 15.10
C PHE A 368 26.23 -4.66 15.24
N ASN A 369 25.32 -4.60 14.29
CA ASN A 369 24.16 -3.71 14.40
C ASN A 369 23.09 -4.33 15.33
N ILE A 370 23.03 -3.87 16.58
CA ILE A 370 22.08 -4.34 17.62
C ILE A 370 20.63 -4.11 17.21
N ALA A 371 20.35 -3.06 16.44
CA ALA A 371 19.02 -2.76 15.91
C ALA A 371 18.61 -3.65 14.72
N SER A 372 19.54 -4.41 14.13
CA SER A 372 19.24 -5.34 13.05
C SER A 372 18.76 -6.69 13.58
N PRO A 373 17.49 -7.09 13.38
CA PRO A 373 16.99 -8.39 13.87
C PRO A 373 17.78 -9.58 13.32
N LYS A 374 18.26 -9.48 12.09
CA LYS A 374 19.04 -10.54 11.43
C LYS A 374 20.41 -10.73 12.09
N GLN A 375 21.16 -9.63 12.29
CA GLN A 375 22.48 -9.70 12.92
C GLN A 375 22.37 -10.09 14.39
N LEU A 376 21.40 -9.55 15.10
CA LEU A 376 21.13 -9.90 16.47
C LEU A 376 20.76 -11.38 16.63
N GLY A 377 19.90 -11.90 15.76
CA GLY A 377 19.54 -13.33 15.77
C GLY A 377 20.72 -14.23 15.51
N GLN A 378 21.62 -13.85 14.61
CA GLN A 378 22.87 -14.57 14.36
C GLN A 378 23.77 -14.57 15.59
N VAL A 379 24.00 -13.41 16.21
CA VAL A 379 24.86 -13.30 17.41
C VAL A 379 24.31 -14.12 18.57
N LEU A 380 23.01 -13.99 18.87
CA LEU A 380 22.46 -14.67 20.04
C LEU A 380 22.35 -16.19 19.84
N PHE A 381 21.86 -16.65 18.69
CA PHE A 381 21.43 -18.04 18.51
C PHE A 381 22.43 -18.90 17.70
N GLU A 382 23.34 -18.26 16.95
CA GLU A 382 24.36 -18.98 16.18
C GLU A 382 25.76 -18.80 16.79
N ASP A 383 26.22 -17.58 17.12
CA ASP A 383 27.55 -17.33 17.62
C ASP A 383 27.67 -17.63 19.13
N LEU A 384 26.67 -17.20 19.93
CA LEU A 384 26.64 -17.44 21.37
C LEU A 384 25.91 -18.75 21.77
N GLU A 385 25.38 -19.47 20.78
CA GLU A 385 24.65 -20.74 20.92
C GLU A 385 23.53 -20.73 21.98
N ILE A 386 22.90 -19.54 22.22
CA ILE A 386 21.79 -19.41 23.15
C ILE A 386 20.58 -20.19 22.61
N PRO A 387 19.97 -21.10 23.40
CA PRO A 387 18.83 -21.88 22.95
C PRO A 387 17.62 -20.97 22.63
N HIS A 388 17.10 -21.06 21.42
CA HIS A 388 15.91 -20.27 21.05
C HIS A 388 14.66 -20.87 21.72
N PRO A 389 13.80 -20.06 22.41
CA PRO A 389 12.65 -20.57 23.18
C PRO A 389 11.60 -21.35 22.35
N GLN A 390 11.55 -21.13 21.05
CA GLN A 390 10.66 -21.81 20.11
C GLN A 390 11.38 -22.92 19.31
N GLY A 391 12.57 -23.34 19.74
CA GLY A 391 13.38 -24.36 19.07
C GLY A 391 14.02 -23.86 17.76
N LYS A 392 14.36 -24.78 16.84
CA LYS A 392 15.09 -24.47 15.59
C LYS A 392 14.24 -23.84 14.50
N LYS A 393 13.03 -23.35 14.78
CA LYS A 393 12.17 -22.69 13.78
C LYS A 393 12.76 -21.34 13.38
N LYS A 394 13.25 -21.23 12.16
CA LYS A 394 13.63 -19.96 11.53
C LYS A 394 12.39 -19.29 10.93
N THR A 395 12.41 -17.96 10.85
CA THR A 395 11.39 -17.16 10.18
C THR A 395 11.35 -17.48 8.67
N LYS A 396 10.31 -17.00 7.96
CA LYS A 396 10.23 -17.12 6.49
C LYS A 396 11.46 -16.56 5.76
N THR A 397 12.21 -15.67 6.39
CA THR A 397 13.46 -15.07 5.88
C THR A 397 14.73 -15.86 6.28
N GLY A 398 14.59 -17.02 6.91
CA GLY A 398 15.69 -17.89 7.29
C GLY A 398 16.48 -17.43 8.53
N SER A 399 16.04 -16.41 9.26
CA SER A 399 16.65 -15.90 10.49
C SER A 399 15.83 -16.27 11.74
N PHE A 400 16.44 -16.24 12.91
CA PHE A 400 15.72 -16.42 14.18
C PHE A 400 14.92 -15.16 14.55
N SER A 401 13.75 -15.32 15.18
CA SER A 401 12.99 -14.18 15.71
C SER A 401 13.69 -13.60 16.94
N THR A 402 13.84 -12.28 16.96
CA THR A 402 14.38 -11.51 18.08
C THR A 402 13.37 -10.47 18.57
N ASN A 403 12.06 -10.78 18.48
CA ASN A 403 11.02 -9.92 19.01
C ASN A 403 11.06 -9.85 20.54
N ALA A 404 10.39 -8.85 21.12
CA ALA A 404 10.39 -8.61 22.55
C ALA A 404 9.94 -9.86 23.36
N GLU A 405 8.92 -10.58 22.88
CA GLU A 405 8.40 -11.77 23.56
C GLU A 405 9.44 -12.90 23.65
N VAL A 406 10.24 -13.10 22.59
CA VAL A 406 11.32 -14.11 22.58
C VAL A 406 12.45 -13.69 23.52
N LEU A 407 12.85 -12.41 23.49
CA LEU A 407 13.92 -11.90 24.32
C LEU A 407 13.53 -11.88 25.81
N GLU A 408 12.28 -11.52 26.15
CA GLU A 408 11.80 -11.53 27.54
C GLU A 408 11.87 -12.94 28.17
N LYS A 409 11.59 -14.00 27.40
CA LYS A 409 11.73 -15.39 27.90
C LYS A 409 13.18 -15.80 28.26
N LEU A 410 14.16 -15.05 27.71
CA LEU A 410 15.59 -15.32 27.92
C LEU A 410 16.22 -14.32 28.90
N ARG A 411 15.53 -13.28 29.31
CA ARG A 411 16.03 -12.16 30.12
C ARG A 411 16.75 -12.59 31.40
N GLY A 412 16.19 -13.51 32.16
CA GLY A 412 16.75 -13.95 33.44
C GLY A 412 17.93 -14.93 33.31
N ALA A 413 18.08 -15.56 32.16
CA ALA A 413 19.10 -16.61 31.95
C ALA A 413 20.40 -16.09 31.33
N TYR A 414 20.31 -14.99 30.52
CA TYR A 414 21.45 -14.48 29.76
C TYR A 414 21.61 -12.97 29.94
N PRO A 415 22.73 -12.50 30.56
CA PRO A 415 22.99 -11.07 30.83
C PRO A 415 22.92 -10.20 29.58
N ILE A 416 23.46 -10.67 28.44
CA ILE A 416 23.41 -9.95 27.16
C ILE A 416 21.98 -9.62 26.72
N VAL A 417 21.02 -10.51 26.96
CA VAL A 417 19.61 -10.32 26.58
C VAL A 417 18.98 -9.19 27.43
N SER A 418 19.33 -9.12 28.73
CA SER A 418 18.85 -8.02 29.59
C SER A 418 19.38 -6.67 29.13
N LEU A 419 20.64 -6.58 28.70
CA LEU A 419 21.23 -5.35 28.14
C LEU A 419 20.60 -4.98 26.81
N ILE A 420 20.33 -5.95 25.92
CA ILE A 420 19.65 -5.71 24.64
C ILE A 420 18.23 -5.19 24.85
N LEU A 421 17.50 -5.72 25.82
CA LEU A 421 16.15 -5.24 26.16
C LEU A 421 16.15 -3.81 26.72
N ARG A 422 17.22 -3.42 27.44
CA ARG A 422 17.41 -2.04 27.89
C ARG A 422 17.84 -1.10 26.76
N TYR A 423 18.63 -1.58 25.82
CA TYR A 423 19.11 -0.81 24.67
C TYR A 423 17.97 -0.47 23.69
N ARG A 424 16.96 -1.31 23.57
CA ARG A 424 15.80 -1.15 22.67
C ARG A 424 14.64 -0.40 23.31
#